data_486c6c53ff459d884d6ae4e0253ca19c
#
_entry.id   486c6c53ff459d884d6ae4e0253ca19c
#
_cell.length_a   1.000
_cell.length_b   1.000
_cell.length_c   1.000
_cell.angle_alpha   90.00
_cell.angle_beta   90.00
_cell.angle_gamma   90.00
#
_symmetry.space_group_name_H-M   'P 1'
#
loop_
_entity.id
_entity.type
_entity.pdbx_description
1 polymer ?
#
loop_
_entity_poly.entity_id
_entity_poly.type
_entity_poly.pdbx_seq_one_letter_code
_entity_poly.pdbx_strand_id
1 'polypeptide(L)'
;MSGEFLEEKDAYDTIFILPDISNYTSFMTGSRFSTGHAQHIIFCLINAMIDAATRTVELSKLEGDAGLFYADARRHSPETIGRTVIDIFTAFFRERERLAASNICNCHACRSIGRLDLKAFVHRGQATRFTFRGSVDHFGEDVIVIHRIMKNGVTSRRYVIVTEAAADCVDLPGDLKTYPVQEEVEHFGQVQGTVYEIDDGRVAEMARQDPEIPPSVLKSTMGKLGENLRTLRDAVKRKPNSTGS
;
A
#
# COMPACT_ATOMS: atom_id res chain seq x y z
N MET A 1 38.53 2.32 -1.08
CA MET A 1 37.08 2.01 -1.16
C MET A 1 36.43 3.12 -1.97
N SER A 2 36.42 2.95 -3.28
CA SER A 2 35.80 3.86 -4.24
C SER A 2 34.28 3.65 -4.12
N GLY A 3 33.60 4.59 -3.49
CA GLY A 3 32.15 4.64 -3.57
C GLY A 3 31.77 4.95 -5.03
N GLU A 4 31.14 4.02 -5.71
CA GLU A 4 30.41 4.30 -6.93
C GLU A 4 29.33 5.33 -6.60
N PHE A 5 29.66 6.60 -6.78
CA PHE A 5 28.69 7.67 -6.81
C PHE A 5 27.94 7.58 -8.14
N LEU A 6 26.67 7.50 -8.02
CA LEU A 6 25.61 7.29 -8.96
C LEU A 6 25.53 8.37 -10.01
N GLU A 7 25.18 7.99 -11.23
CA GLU A 7 24.69 8.95 -12.23
C GLU A 7 23.49 9.70 -11.65
N GLU A 8 23.69 10.97 -11.35
CA GLU A 8 22.64 11.93 -11.05
C GLU A 8 21.80 12.05 -12.32
N LYS A 9 20.67 11.35 -12.36
CA LYS A 9 19.69 11.55 -13.41
C LYS A 9 18.96 12.85 -13.11
N ASP A 10 18.75 13.66 -14.14
CA ASP A 10 17.95 14.89 -14.04
C ASP A 10 16.61 14.59 -13.37
N ALA A 11 16.12 15.54 -12.57
CA ALA A 11 14.79 15.47 -12.00
C ALA A 11 13.74 15.33 -13.11
N TYR A 12 12.77 14.47 -12.91
CA TYR A 12 11.71 14.22 -13.88
C TYR A 12 10.34 14.35 -13.25
N ASP A 13 9.35 14.65 -14.07
CA ASP A 13 7.97 14.84 -13.69
C ASP A 13 7.33 13.49 -13.28
N THR A 14 7.01 13.36 -12.01
CA THR A 14 6.64 12.12 -11.36
C THR A 14 5.28 12.22 -10.69
N ILE A 15 4.43 11.22 -10.89
CA ILE A 15 3.24 11.02 -10.08
C ILE A 15 3.60 10.05 -8.96
N PHE A 16 3.34 10.46 -7.73
CA PHE A 16 3.47 9.63 -6.54
C PHE A 16 2.09 9.16 -6.08
N ILE A 17 2.01 7.88 -5.69
CA ILE A 17 0.84 7.29 -5.05
C ILE A 17 1.30 6.64 -3.76
N LEU A 18 0.73 7.06 -2.63
CA LEU A 18 1.11 6.62 -1.29
C LEU A 18 -0.11 6.08 -0.53
N PRO A 19 -0.48 4.80 -0.71
CA PRO A 19 -1.46 4.14 0.15
C PRO A 19 -0.89 3.86 1.53
N ASP A 20 -1.71 4.05 2.57
CA ASP A 20 -1.36 3.90 3.98
C ASP A 20 -2.51 3.24 4.77
N ILE A 21 -2.21 2.21 5.55
CA ILE A 21 -3.24 1.44 6.26
C ILE A 21 -3.72 2.22 7.49
N SER A 22 -4.96 2.70 7.44
CA SER A 22 -5.59 3.37 8.58
C SER A 22 -5.80 2.40 9.75
N ASN A 23 -5.60 2.90 10.98
CA ASN A 23 -5.63 2.14 12.24
C ASN A 23 -4.47 1.14 12.44
N TYR A 24 -3.44 1.14 11.61
CA TYR A 24 -2.29 0.25 11.73
C TYR A 24 -1.67 0.28 13.14
N THR A 25 -1.32 1.46 13.66
CA THR A 25 -0.69 1.59 14.98
C THR A 25 -1.56 1.00 16.09
N SER A 26 -2.87 1.31 16.09
CA SER A 26 -3.83 0.76 17.06
C SER A 26 -3.96 -0.76 16.94
N PHE A 27 -3.99 -1.27 15.71
CA PHE A 27 -4.03 -2.70 15.42
C PHE A 27 -2.79 -3.43 15.96
N MET A 28 -1.58 -2.91 15.67
CA MET A 28 -0.32 -3.51 16.12
C MET A 28 -0.16 -3.46 17.63
N THR A 29 -0.44 -2.32 18.28
CA THR A 29 -0.32 -2.18 19.73
C THR A 29 -1.33 -3.02 20.49
N GLY A 30 -2.57 -3.13 20.00
CA GLY A 30 -3.59 -4.03 20.56
C GLY A 30 -3.26 -5.51 20.38
N SER A 31 -2.46 -5.86 19.38
CA SER A 31 -2.11 -7.22 19.01
C SER A 31 -0.77 -7.71 19.59
N ARG A 32 -0.20 -7.02 20.58
CA ARG A 32 1.12 -7.33 21.17
C ARG A 32 1.31 -8.79 21.62
N PHE A 33 0.24 -9.48 21.99
CA PHE A 33 0.28 -10.91 22.37
C PHE A 33 -0.04 -11.87 21.20
N SER A 34 -0.30 -11.33 20.00
CA SER A 34 -0.58 -12.09 18.78
C SER A 34 0.19 -11.50 17.58
N THR A 35 1.43 -11.07 17.83
CA THR A 35 2.27 -10.32 16.88
C THR A 35 2.45 -11.07 15.56
N GLY A 36 2.66 -12.40 15.58
CA GLY A 36 2.82 -13.20 14.36
C GLY A 36 1.58 -13.15 13.46
N HIS A 37 0.38 -13.20 14.04
CA HIS A 37 -0.86 -13.06 13.27
C HIS A 37 -1.05 -11.65 12.76
N ALA A 38 -0.74 -10.65 13.59
CA ALA A 38 -0.81 -9.25 13.17
C ALA A 38 0.14 -8.96 11.99
N GLN A 39 1.39 -9.40 12.07
CA GLN A 39 2.37 -9.27 10.99
C GLN A 39 1.91 -9.98 9.71
N HIS A 40 1.37 -11.20 9.82
CA HIS A 40 0.86 -11.94 8.67
C HIS A 40 -0.29 -11.21 7.98
N ILE A 41 -1.24 -10.69 8.75
CA ILE A 41 -2.38 -9.93 8.23
C ILE A 41 -1.89 -8.68 7.46
N ILE A 42 -1.03 -7.88 8.08
CA ILE A 42 -0.48 -6.67 7.44
C ILE A 42 0.32 -7.03 6.18
N PHE A 43 1.14 -8.07 6.24
CA PHE A 43 1.92 -8.52 5.09
C PHE A 43 1.01 -8.95 3.92
N CYS A 44 -0.08 -9.67 4.17
CA CYS A 44 -1.04 -10.03 3.12
C CYS A 44 -1.69 -8.81 2.49
N LEU A 45 -2.11 -7.82 3.31
CA LEU A 45 -2.72 -6.59 2.82
C LEU A 45 -1.75 -5.76 1.98
N ILE A 46 -0.50 -5.59 2.44
CA ILE A 46 0.54 -4.86 1.70
C ILE A 46 0.83 -5.57 0.36
N ASN A 47 0.98 -6.89 0.36
CA ASN A 47 1.23 -7.61 -0.90
C ASN A 47 0.06 -7.46 -1.89
N ALA A 48 -1.19 -7.50 -1.43
CA ALA A 48 -2.35 -7.29 -2.29
C ALA A 48 -2.32 -5.89 -2.95
N MET A 49 -1.97 -4.85 -2.18
CA MET A 49 -1.80 -3.49 -2.71
C MET A 49 -0.66 -3.41 -3.73
N ILE A 50 0.49 -4.01 -3.42
CA ILE A 50 1.66 -4.02 -4.33
C ILE A 50 1.31 -4.74 -5.64
N ASP A 51 0.71 -5.92 -5.56
CA ASP A 51 0.33 -6.71 -6.73
C ASP A 51 -0.68 -5.97 -7.64
N ALA A 52 -1.57 -5.17 -7.06
CA ALA A 52 -2.50 -4.32 -7.80
C ALA A 52 -1.79 -3.13 -8.45
N ALA A 53 -0.96 -2.40 -7.69
CA ALA A 53 -0.28 -1.18 -8.15
C ALA A 53 0.77 -1.46 -9.22
N THR A 54 1.60 -2.49 -9.04
CA THR A 54 2.76 -2.76 -9.91
C THR A 54 2.42 -3.29 -11.30
N ARG A 55 1.13 -3.44 -11.60
CA ARG A 55 0.65 -3.65 -12.97
C ARG A 55 0.80 -2.40 -13.85
N THR A 56 0.84 -1.22 -13.22
CA THR A 56 0.84 0.08 -13.89
C THR A 56 1.97 0.98 -13.43
N VAL A 57 2.24 1.01 -12.12
CA VAL A 57 3.21 1.91 -11.49
C VAL A 57 4.31 1.11 -10.79
N GLU A 58 5.44 1.74 -10.52
CA GLU A 58 6.57 1.08 -9.88
C GLU A 58 6.56 1.34 -8.37
N LEU A 59 6.96 0.34 -7.57
CA LEU A 59 7.19 0.50 -6.14
C LEU A 59 8.57 1.10 -5.92
N SER A 60 8.64 2.25 -5.24
CA SER A 60 9.91 2.83 -4.77
C SER A 60 10.37 2.15 -3.49
N LYS A 61 9.55 2.22 -2.44
CA LYS A 61 9.88 1.67 -1.12
C LYS A 61 8.64 1.37 -0.28
N LEU A 62 8.85 0.56 0.77
CA LEU A 62 7.88 0.34 1.84
C LEU A 62 8.32 1.10 3.09
N GLU A 63 7.38 1.78 3.74
CA GLU A 63 7.59 2.52 4.99
C GLU A 63 6.56 2.06 6.03
N GLY A 64 6.87 0.99 6.74
CA GLY A 64 5.95 0.39 7.70
C GLY A 64 4.74 -0.25 7.02
N ASP A 65 3.60 0.41 7.11
CA ASP A 65 2.32 0.02 6.52
C ASP A 65 1.95 0.82 5.27
N ALA A 66 2.82 1.73 4.83
CA ALA A 66 2.66 2.52 3.62
C ALA A 66 3.59 2.03 2.50
N GLY A 67 3.13 2.13 1.25
CA GLY A 67 3.93 1.88 0.07
C GLY A 67 4.05 3.12 -0.81
N LEU A 68 5.26 3.60 -1.08
CA LEU A 68 5.47 4.69 -2.03
C LEU A 68 5.61 4.11 -3.44
N PHE A 69 4.63 4.41 -4.29
CA PHE A 69 4.66 4.09 -5.71
C PHE A 69 4.90 5.34 -6.53
N TYR A 70 5.45 5.17 -7.72
CA TYR A 70 5.73 6.26 -8.63
C TYR A 70 5.47 5.87 -10.10
N ALA A 71 5.19 6.89 -10.91
CA ALA A 71 5.07 6.78 -12.36
C ALA A 71 5.59 8.04 -13.03
N ASP A 72 6.14 7.92 -14.25
CA ASP A 72 6.42 9.07 -15.11
C ASP A 72 5.09 9.71 -15.54
N ALA A 73 4.85 10.97 -15.17
CA ALA A 73 3.61 11.69 -15.45
C ALA A 73 3.24 11.76 -16.94
N ARG A 74 4.22 11.61 -17.83
CA ARG A 74 4.02 11.67 -19.29
C ARG A 74 3.61 10.34 -19.92
N ARG A 75 3.66 9.24 -19.15
CA ARG A 75 3.45 7.88 -19.68
C ARG A 75 2.06 7.32 -19.42
N HIS A 76 1.30 7.92 -18.53
CA HIS A 76 0.02 7.40 -18.10
C HIS A 76 -1.07 8.44 -18.25
N SER A 77 -2.25 8.00 -18.70
CA SER A 77 -3.42 8.87 -18.73
C SER A 77 -4.03 9.02 -17.33
N PRO A 78 -4.78 10.11 -17.05
CA PRO A 78 -5.48 10.32 -15.79
C PRO A 78 -6.39 9.14 -15.39
N GLU A 79 -7.08 8.53 -16.36
CA GLU A 79 -7.95 7.37 -16.14
C GLU A 79 -7.15 6.14 -15.70
N THR A 80 -5.92 5.97 -16.24
CA THR A 80 -5.04 4.87 -15.88
C THR A 80 -4.56 5.00 -14.43
N ILE A 81 -4.16 6.21 -14.02
CA ILE A 81 -3.74 6.48 -12.64
C ILE A 81 -4.94 6.36 -11.69
N GLY A 82 -6.08 6.94 -12.02
CA GLY A 82 -7.31 6.83 -11.22
C GLY A 82 -7.74 5.37 -11.02
N ARG A 83 -7.73 4.58 -12.09
CA ARG A 83 -8.00 3.14 -12.02
C ARG A 83 -7.01 2.42 -11.12
N THR A 84 -5.71 2.72 -11.22
CA THR A 84 -4.69 2.12 -10.36
C THR A 84 -4.95 2.39 -8.88
N VAL A 85 -5.35 3.62 -8.52
CA VAL A 85 -5.73 3.96 -7.15
C VAL A 85 -6.93 3.13 -6.69
N ILE A 86 -7.97 2.99 -7.52
CA ILE A 86 -9.16 2.19 -7.20
C ILE A 86 -8.82 0.69 -7.10
N ASP A 87 -7.93 0.19 -7.96
CA ASP A 87 -7.47 -1.21 -7.92
C ASP A 87 -6.71 -1.53 -6.62
N ILE A 88 -5.90 -0.59 -6.11
CA ILE A 88 -5.24 -0.70 -4.80
C ILE A 88 -6.28 -0.84 -3.69
N PHE A 89 -7.30 0.02 -3.65
CA PHE A 89 -8.37 -0.06 -2.66
C PHE A 89 -9.16 -1.37 -2.79
N THR A 90 -9.50 -1.75 -4.01
CA THR A 90 -10.22 -3.00 -4.29
C THR A 90 -9.44 -4.22 -3.81
N ALA A 91 -8.14 -4.30 -4.11
CA ALA A 91 -7.29 -5.39 -3.68
C ALA A 91 -7.17 -5.45 -2.15
N PHE A 92 -7.00 -4.30 -1.50
CA PHE A 92 -6.94 -4.20 -0.03
C PHE A 92 -8.22 -4.70 0.63
N PHE A 93 -9.38 -4.20 0.23
CA PHE A 93 -10.66 -4.57 0.88
C PHE A 93 -11.04 -6.02 0.62
N ARG A 94 -10.76 -6.53 -0.56
CA ARG A 94 -10.97 -7.96 -0.87
C ARG A 94 -10.10 -8.85 -0.01
N GLU A 95 -8.81 -8.55 0.09
CA GLU A 95 -7.89 -9.33 0.91
C GLU A 95 -8.27 -9.24 2.40
N ARG A 96 -8.70 -8.05 2.87
CA ARG A 96 -9.21 -7.85 4.22
C ARG A 96 -10.42 -8.77 4.51
N GLU A 97 -11.41 -8.78 3.62
CA GLU A 97 -12.60 -9.63 3.79
C GLU A 97 -12.25 -11.11 3.67
N ARG A 98 -11.37 -11.48 2.76
CA ARG A 98 -10.87 -12.86 2.64
C ARG A 98 -10.20 -13.34 3.93
N LEU A 99 -9.33 -12.52 4.51
CA LEU A 99 -8.67 -12.81 5.78
C LEU A 99 -9.67 -12.91 6.95
N ALA A 100 -10.64 -12.02 7.00
CA ALA A 100 -11.68 -12.03 8.02
C ALA A 100 -12.56 -13.29 7.94
N ALA A 101 -12.98 -13.68 6.72
CA ALA A 101 -13.84 -14.84 6.48
C ALA A 101 -13.12 -16.18 6.70
N SER A 102 -11.82 -16.25 6.36
CA SER A 102 -11.02 -17.49 6.54
C SER A 102 -10.48 -17.67 7.96
N ASN A 103 -10.74 -16.73 8.85
CA ASN A 103 -10.13 -16.72 10.17
C ASN A 103 -10.90 -17.58 11.17
N ILE A 104 -10.23 -18.60 11.73
CA ILE A 104 -10.72 -19.47 12.81
C ILE A 104 -10.12 -19.12 14.18
N CYS A 105 -9.19 -18.17 14.24
CA CYS A 105 -8.48 -17.78 15.44
C CYS A 105 -9.18 -16.63 16.19
N ASN A 106 -9.37 -16.77 17.51
CA ASN A 106 -10.01 -15.75 18.35
C ASN A 106 -9.04 -14.74 18.98
N CYS A 107 -7.78 -14.64 18.52
CA CYS A 107 -6.85 -13.65 19.06
C CYS A 107 -7.27 -12.21 18.67
N HIS A 108 -6.71 -11.22 19.37
CA HIS A 108 -7.05 -9.82 19.14
C HIS A 108 -6.81 -9.40 17.69
N ALA A 109 -5.66 -9.75 17.09
CA ALA A 109 -5.32 -9.42 15.71
C ALA A 109 -6.42 -9.91 14.75
N CYS A 110 -6.76 -11.20 14.83
CA CYS A 110 -7.72 -11.82 13.94
C CYS A 110 -9.14 -11.25 14.06
N ARG A 111 -9.59 -10.91 15.27
CA ARG A 111 -10.89 -10.26 15.48
C ARG A 111 -10.94 -8.80 15.07
N SER A 112 -9.78 -8.17 14.91
CA SER A 112 -9.68 -6.73 14.59
C SER A 112 -9.39 -6.45 13.11
N ILE A 113 -9.31 -7.48 12.25
CA ILE A 113 -9.03 -7.33 10.81
C ILE A 113 -9.97 -6.30 10.15
N GLY A 114 -11.27 -6.40 10.40
CA GLY A 114 -12.28 -5.49 9.83
C GLY A 114 -12.18 -4.03 10.28
N ARG A 115 -11.28 -3.70 11.24
CA ARG A 115 -11.01 -2.31 11.65
C ARG A 115 -9.91 -1.63 10.85
N LEU A 116 -9.16 -2.41 10.05
CA LEU A 116 -8.16 -1.88 9.15
C LEU A 116 -8.87 -1.26 7.95
N ASP A 117 -8.50 -0.04 7.64
CA ASP A 117 -9.00 0.73 6.51
C ASP A 117 -7.82 1.24 5.68
N LEU A 118 -8.09 1.84 4.54
CA LEU A 118 -7.07 2.35 3.63
C LEU A 118 -7.32 3.83 3.31
N LYS A 119 -6.28 4.63 3.33
CA LYS A 119 -6.23 5.96 2.76
C LYS A 119 -5.09 6.03 1.74
N ALA A 120 -5.20 6.91 0.78
CA ALA A 120 -4.16 7.11 -0.21
C ALA A 120 -3.94 8.60 -0.50
N PHE A 121 -2.74 8.91 -0.95
CA PHE A 121 -2.32 10.26 -1.32
C PHE A 121 -1.75 10.21 -2.73
N VAL A 122 -2.18 11.15 -3.56
CA VAL A 122 -1.66 11.31 -4.91
C VAL A 122 -1.11 12.71 -5.07
N HIS A 123 0.14 12.80 -5.45
CA HIS A 123 0.85 14.05 -5.65
C HIS A 123 1.68 13.99 -6.92
N ARG A 124 1.80 15.11 -7.64
CA ARG A 124 2.68 15.24 -8.79
C ARG A 124 3.75 16.26 -8.50
N GLY A 125 4.97 15.95 -8.83
CA GLY A 125 6.09 16.85 -8.66
C GLY A 125 7.37 16.33 -9.27
N GLN A 126 8.48 16.98 -8.96
CA GLN A 126 9.80 16.63 -9.46
C GLN A 126 10.52 15.69 -8.52
N ALA A 127 11.12 14.64 -9.07
CA ALA A 127 11.97 13.74 -8.31
C ALA A 127 13.19 13.30 -9.09
N THR A 128 14.29 13.11 -8.38
CA THR A 128 15.49 12.48 -8.90
C THR A 128 15.51 11.02 -8.48
N ARG A 129 15.59 10.13 -9.46
CA ARG A 129 15.75 8.70 -9.23
C ARG A 129 17.22 8.37 -9.00
N PHE A 130 17.51 7.65 -7.94
CA PHE A 130 18.86 7.15 -7.67
C PHE A 130 18.83 5.67 -7.33
N THR A 131 19.98 5.02 -7.50
CA THR A 131 20.15 3.62 -7.13
C THR A 131 21.23 3.52 -6.06
N PHE A 132 20.91 2.93 -4.93
CA PHE A 132 21.87 2.69 -3.86
C PHE A 132 21.84 1.21 -3.47
N ARG A 133 22.99 0.53 -3.63
CA ARG A 133 23.14 -0.90 -3.33
C ARG A 133 22.08 -1.79 -3.99
N GLY A 134 21.70 -1.46 -5.22
CA GLY A 134 20.72 -2.22 -5.99
C GLY A 134 19.25 -1.90 -5.69
N SER A 135 18.98 -1.02 -4.72
CA SER A 135 17.62 -0.50 -4.46
C SER A 135 17.45 0.84 -5.16
N VAL A 136 16.31 1.02 -5.82
CA VAL A 136 15.90 2.28 -6.41
C VAL A 136 15.12 3.08 -5.39
N ASP A 137 15.42 4.36 -5.24
CA ASP A 137 14.67 5.30 -4.42
C ASP A 137 14.57 6.66 -5.12
N HIS A 138 13.78 7.58 -4.57
CA HIS A 138 13.50 8.89 -5.11
C HIS A 138 13.80 9.97 -4.09
N PHE A 139 14.43 11.05 -4.57
CA PHE A 139 14.69 12.27 -3.80
C PHE A 139 14.01 13.47 -4.44
N GLY A 140 13.61 14.40 -3.63
CA GLY A 140 13.05 15.67 -4.04
C GLY A 140 12.13 16.27 -2.99
N GLU A 141 11.84 17.53 -3.12
CA GLU A 141 10.92 18.25 -2.24
C GLU A 141 9.53 17.62 -2.27
N ASP A 142 9.06 17.23 -3.45
CA ASP A 142 7.74 16.63 -3.64
C ASP A 142 7.62 15.25 -2.98
N VAL A 143 8.72 14.52 -2.84
CA VAL A 143 8.77 13.29 -2.03
C VAL A 143 8.53 13.60 -0.56
N ILE A 144 9.08 14.73 -0.05
CA ILE A 144 8.82 15.17 1.33
C ILE A 144 7.37 15.62 1.47
N VAL A 145 6.85 16.39 0.52
CA VAL A 145 5.46 16.87 0.53
C VAL A 145 4.48 15.72 0.65
N ILE A 146 4.58 14.67 -0.18
CA ILE A 146 3.62 13.55 -0.13
C ILE A 146 3.67 12.82 1.22
N HIS A 147 4.84 12.67 1.84
CA HIS A 147 4.95 12.09 3.17
C HIS A 147 4.37 13.00 4.28
N ARG A 148 4.45 14.31 4.10
CA ARG A 148 3.91 15.26 5.09
C ARG A 148 2.40 15.33 5.06
N ILE A 149 1.75 15.29 3.89
CA ILE A 149 0.29 15.30 3.77
C ILE A 149 -0.39 14.02 4.31
N MET A 150 0.36 12.96 4.58
CA MET A 150 -0.17 11.81 5.33
C MET A 150 -0.68 12.19 6.73
N LYS A 151 -0.08 13.22 7.34
CA LYS A 151 -0.49 13.79 8.62
C LYS A 151 -1.42 14.96 8.36
N ASN A 152 -2.70 14.66 8.16
CA ASN A 152 -3.74 15.64 7.81
C ASN A 152 -4.91 15.60 8.78
N GLY A 153 -5.79 16.60 8.69
CA GLY A 153 -6.96 16.77 9.54
C GLY A 153 -8.22 16.02 9.09
N VAL A 154 -8.15 15.19 8.04
CA VAL A 154 -9.31 14.45 7.53
C VAL A 154 -9.76 13.40 8.54
N THR A 155 -11.03 13.48 8.97
CA THR A 155 -11.60 12.60 10.00
C THR A 155 -12.01 11.23 9.47
N SER A 156 -12.28 11.10 8.18
CA SER A 156 -12.53 9.82 7.53
C SER A 156 -11.29 8.93 7.60
N ARG A 157 -11.49 7.62 7.59
CA ARG A 157 -10.40 6.63 7.58
C ARG A 157 -10.19 5.99 6.21
N ARG A 158 -11.08 6.32 5.26
CA ARG A 158 -11.11 5.75 3.90
C ARG A 158 -11.29 6.88 2.91
N TYR A 159 -10.21 7.30 2.31
CA TYR A 159 -10.24 8.41 1.36
C TYR A 159 -9.00 8.41 0.48
N VAL A 160 -9.09 9.15 -0.61
CA VAL A 160 -7.96 9.57 -1.42
C VAL A 160 -7.81 11.07 -1.30
N ILE A 161 -6.61 11.58 -1.01
CA ILE A 161 -6.28 12.99 -1.23
C ILE A 161 -5.54 13.08 -2.56
N VAL A 162 -6.08 13.85 -3.48
CA VAL A 162 -5.39 14.28 -4.71
C VAL A 162 -5.00 15.72 -4.52
N THR A 163 -3.69 16.02 -4.51
CA THR A 163 -3.21 17.40 -4.42
C THR A 163 -3.57 18.16 -5.69
N GLU A 164 -3.65 19.50 -5.60
CA GLU A 164 -3.90 20.34 -6.76
C GLU A 164 -2.87 20.12 -7.87
N ALA A 165 -1.61 19.87 -7.49
CA ALA A 165 -0.53 19.55 -8.43
C ALA A 165 -0.76 18.23 -9.21
N ALA A 166 -1.61 17.33 -8.72
CA ALA A 166 -1.94 16.06 -9.38
C ALA A 166 -3.35 16.03 -9.98
N ALA A 167 -4.11 17.13 -9.90
CA ALA A 167 -5.54 17.15 -10.27
C ALA A 167 -5.78 16.80 -11.75
N ASP A 168 -4.88 17.16 -12.63
CA ASP A 168 -4.92 16.87 -14.07
C ASP A 168 -4.36 15.49 -14.45
N CYS A 169 -3.80 14.75 -13.48
CA CYS A 169 -3.15 13.47 -13.69
C CYS A 169 -3.96 12.28 -13.15
N VAL A 170 -5.11 12.54 -12.52
CA VAL A 170 -5.89 11.49 -11.84
C VAL A 170 -7.37 11.70 -12.12
N ASP A 171 -8.01 10.69 -12.73
CA ASP A 171 -9.45 10.65 -12.91
C ASP A 171 -10.06 9.56 -12.02
N LEU A 172 -10.68 9.97 -10.91
CA LEU A 172 -11.37 9.11 -9.98
C LEU A 172 -12.88 9.08 -10.29
N PRO A 173 -13.61 8.00 -9.87
CA PRO A 173 -15.05 7.91 -10.11
C PRO A 173 -15.82 9.15 -9.64
N GLY A 174 -16.61 9.74 -10.53
CA GLY A 174 -17.32 11.00 -10.27
C GLY A 174 -18.49 10.90 -9.28
N ASP A 175 -18.84 9.70 -8.84
CA ASP A 175 -19.87 9.43 -7.83
C ASP A 175 -19.32 9.42 -6.40
N LEU A 176 -18.00 9.57 -6.22
CA LEU A 176 -17.39 9.71 -4.90
C LEU A 176 -17.73 11.06 -4.28
N LYS A 177 -18.03 11.08 -2.99
CA LYS A 177 -18.21 12.33 -2.25
C LYS A 177 -16.87 13.05 -2.14
N THR A 178 -16.85 14.33 -2.55
CA THR A 178 -15.64 15.15 -2.56
C THR A 178 -15.77 16.42 -1.76
N TYR A 179 -14.66 16.89 -1.20
CA TYR A 179 -14.54 18.20 -0.59
C TYR A 179 -13.08 18.69 -0.60
N PRO A 180 -12.85 20.02 -0.57
CA PRO A 180 -11.50 20.55 -0.57
C PRO A 180 -10.78 20.27 0.74
N VAL A 181 -9.49 20.12 0.68
CA VAL A 181 -8.59 20.05 1.83
C VAL A 181 -7.42 20.98 1.64
N GLN A 182 -6.93 21.54 2.73
CA GLN A 182 -5.77 22.42 2.77
C GLN A 182 -4.96 22.07 4.00
N GLU A 183 -3.71 21.67 3.78
CA GLU A 183 -2.79 21.28 4.85
C GLU A 183 -1.56 22.19 4.83
N GLU A 184 -1.14 22.63 6.01
CA GLU A 184 0.10 23.37 6.15
C GLU A 184 1.26 22.39 6.28
N VAL A 185 2.16 22.41 5.31
CA VAL A 185 3.34 21.56 5.27
C VAL A 185 4.55 22.41 5.65
N GLU A 186 5.17 22.07 6.78
CA GLU A 186 6.33 22.78 7.30
C GLU A 186 7.42 22.93 6.22
N HIS A 187 7.89 24.16 6.00
CA HIS A 187 8.85 24.60 4.98
C HIS A 187 8.31 24.67 3.54
N PHE A 188 7.13 24.09 3.24
CA PHE A 188 6.56 24.06 1.88
C PHE A 188 5.29 24.92 1.76
N GLY A 189 4.78 25.45 2.90
CA GLY A 189 3.57 26.25 2.92
C GLY A 189 2.30 25.42 2.80
N GLN A 190 1.26 26.01 2.20
CA GLN A 190 -0.05 25.37 2.11
C GLN A 190 -0.14 24.48 0.88
N VAL A 191 -0.45 23.20 1.09
CA VAL A 191 -0.75 22.24 0.04
C VAL A 191 -2.26 22.08 -0.03
N GLN A 192 -2.83 22.42 -1.19
CA GLN A 192 -4.25 22.26 -1.47
C GLN A 192 -4.52 20.95 -2.20
N GLY A 193 -5.73 20.44 -2.03
CA GLY A 193 -6.15 19.23 -2.71
C GLY A 193 -7.64 18.95 -2.55
N THR A 194 -8.06 17.84 -3.10
CA THR A 194 -9.43 17.32 -2.99
C THR A 194 -9.41 15.97 -2.29
N VAL A 195 -10.27 15.83 -1.29
CA VAL A 195 -10.57 14.54 -0.65
C VAL A 195 -11.66 13.84 -1.43
N TYR A 196 -11.48 12.56 -1.71
CA TYR A 196 -12.46 11.64 -2.28
C TYR A 196 -12.75 10.57 -1.23
N GLU A 197 -13.94 10.58 -0.63
CA GLU A 197 -14.33 9.62 0.41
C GLU A 197 -14.79 8.29 -0.20
N ILE A 198 -14.34 7.20 0.40
CA ILE A 198 -14.77 5.82 0.05
C ILE A 198 -15.76 5.37 1.13
N ASP A 199 -17.04 5.34 0.81
CA ASP A 199 -18.10 4.95 1.74
C ASP A 199 -18.23 3.43 1.91
N ASP A 200 -19.10 3.00 2.83
CA ASP A 200 -19.35 1.57 3.11
C ASP A 200 -19.95 0.83 1.90
N GLY A 201 -20.77 1.51 1.09
CA GLY A 201 -21.36 0.95 -0.12
C GLY A 201 -20.29 0.61 -1.14
N ARG A 202 -19.37 1.53 -1.37
CA ARG A 202 -18.25 1.32 -2.29
C ARG A 202 -17.27 0.25 -1.78
N VAL A 203 -16.99 0.23 -0.47
CA VAL A 203 -16.18 -0.85 0.14
C VAL A 203 -16.82 -2.22 -0.09
N ALA A 204 -18.14 -2.32 0.14
CA ALA A 204 -18.86 -3.58 -0.07
C ALA A 204 -18.89 -4.02 -1.55
N GLU A 205 -18.90 -3.08 -2.49
CA GLU A 205 -18.77 -3.35 -3.92
C GLU A 205 -17.36 -3.86 -4.26
N MET A 206 -16.31 -3.14 -3.83
CA MET A 206 -14.92 -3.53 -4.03
C MET A 206 -14.61 -4.92 -3.47
N ALA A 207 -15.12 -5.23 -2.27
CA ALA A 207 -14.90 -6.52 -1.63
C ALA A 207 -15.56 -7.70 -2.37
N ARG A 208 -16.62 -7.45 -3.15
CA ARG A 208 -17.36 -8.47 -3.94
C ARG A 208 -16.84 -8.67 -5.34
N GLN A 209 -16.04 -7.77 -5.89
CA GLN A 209 -15.49 -7.93 -7.23
C GLN A 209 -14.61 -9.19 -7.29
N ASP A 210 -14.97 -10.16 -8.14
CA ASP A 210 -14.13 -11.32 -8.40
C ASP A 210 -12.80 -10.88 -9.03
N PRO A 211 -11.67 -11.46 -8.62
CA PRO A 211 -10.42 -11.16 -9.28
C PRO A 211 -10.47 -11.67 -10.72
N GLU A 212 -10.19 -10.83 -11.67
CA GLU A 212 -9.56 -11.30 -12.89
C GLU A 212 -8.17 -11.81 -12.52
N ILE A 213 -8.08 -13.07 -12.07
CA ILE A 213 -6.81 -13.69 -11.70
C ILE A 213 -6.06 -14.00 -12.99
N PRO A 214 -4.97 -13.29 -13.33
CA PRO A 214 -4.14 -13.69 -14.44
C PRO A 214 -3.63 -15.12 -14.18
N PRO A 215 -3.62 -16.02 -15.16
CA PRO A 215 -3.17 -17.42 -14.99
C PRO A 215 -1.76 -17.59 -14.41
N SER A 216 -0.92 -16.53 -14.48
CA SER A 216 0.43 -16.51 -13.95
C SER A 216 0.49 -16.44 -12.41
N VAL A 217 -0.50 -15.83 -11.75
CA VAL A 217 -0.54 -15.68 -10.29
C VAL A 217 -0.93 -17.00 -9.62
N LEU A 218 -1.81 -17.79 -10.23
CA LEU A 218 -2.19 -19.11 -9.70
C LEU A 218 -1.00 -20.06 -9.57
N LYS A 219 -0.06 -20.05 -10.54
CA LYS A 219 1.15 -20.88 -10.51
C LYS A 219 2.15 -20.44 -9.42
N SER A 220 2.28 -19.14 -9.18
CA SER A 220 3.19 -18.58 -8.17
C SER A 220 2.70 -18.89 -6.75
N THR A 221 1.39 -18.81 -6.50
CA THR A 221 0.80 -19.04 -5.17
C THR A 221 0.86 -20.52 -4.79
N MET A 222 0.60 -21.42 -5.74
CA MET A 222 0.74 -22.87 -5.51
C MET A 222 2.19 -23.29 -5.27
N GLY A 223 3.17 -22.64 -5.91
CA GLY A 223 4.61 -22.88 -5.69
C GLY A 223 5.02 -22.48 -4.27
N LYS A 224 4.63 -21.31 -3.80
CA LYS A 224 4.94 -20.80 -2.45
C LYS A 224 4.26 -21.62 -1.34
N LEU A 225 3.04 -22.10 -1.55
CA LEU A 225 2.36 -23.01 -0.61
C LEU A 225 3.11 -24.35 -0.48
N GLY A 226 3.60 -24.88 -1.60
CA GLY A 226 4.39 -26.13 -1.63
C GLY A 226 5.74 -26.00 -0.89
N GLU A 227 6.42 -24.87 -1.01
CA GLU A 227 7.68 -24.59 -0.29
C GLU A 227 7.45 -24.42 1.21
N ASN A 228 6.42 -23.69 1.62
CA ASN A 228 6.09 -23.52 3.04
C ASN A 228 5.68 -24.84 3.71
N LEU A 229 4.96 -25.71 3.00
CA LEU A 229 4.60 -27.05 3.52
C LEU A 229 5.85 -27.97 3.60
N ARG A 230 6.80 -27.85 2.68
CA ARG A 230 8.09 -28.58 2.76
C ARG A 230 8.91 -28.12 3.96
N THR A 231 9.01 -26.82 4.19
CA THR A 231 9.78 -26.24 5.31
C THR A 231 9.17 -26.63 6.65
N LEU A 232 7.85 -26.64 6.79
CA LEU A 232 7.15 -27.14 7.98
C LEU A 232 7.38 -28.65 8.21
N ARG A 233 7.33 -29.45 7.15
CA ARG A 233 7.59 -30.90 7.24
C ARG A 233 9.02 -31.22 7.65
N ASP A 234 9.98 -30.43 7.20
CA ASP A 234 11.40 -30.60 7.53
C ASP A 234 11.73 -30.09 8.93
N ALA A 235 11.02 -29.06 9.42
CA ALA A 235 11.12 -28.58 10.80
C ALA A 235 10.55 -29.62 11.81
N VAL A 236 9.47 -30.30 11.46
CA VAL A 236 8.86 -31.37 12.31
C VAL A 236 9.77 -32.61 12.37
N LYS A 237 10.48 -32.95 11.28
CA LYS A 237 11.41 -34.09 11.25
C LYS A 237 12.72 -33.84 12.00
N ARG A 238 13.07 -32.59 12.32
CA ARG A 238 14.30 -32.21 13.04
C ARG A 238 14.16 -32.17 14.57
N LYS A 239 13.05 -32.60 15.18
CA LYS A 239 13.01 -32.75 16.63
C LYS A 239 13.95 -33.89 17.03
N PRO A 240 15.01 -33.63 17.85
CA PRO A 240 15.85 -34.69 18.36
C PRO A 240 15.05 -35.51 19.36
N ASN A 241 15.11 -36.83 19.19
CA ASN A 241 14.68 -37.78 20.23
C ASN A 241 15.52 -37.52 21.48
N SER A 242 14.90 -36.91 22.51
CA SER A 242 15.43 -36.95 23.86
C SER A 242 15.03 -38.30 24.45
N THR A 243 15.82 -39.33 24.25
CA THR A 243 15.78 -40.54 25.06
C THR A 243 16.84 -40.42 26.14
N GLY A 244 16.37 -40.51 27.33
CA GLY A 244 16.98 -40.51 28.61
C GLY A 244 18.11 -41.50 28.87
N SER A 245 18.88 -41.15 29.82
CA SER A 245 19.41 -41.99 30.89
C SER A 245 19.73 -41.09 32.04
#